data_cd587af53b5c9b964731997b6364c8eb
#
_entry.id   cd587af53b5c9b964731997b6364c8eb
#
_cell.length_a   1.000
_cell.length_b   1.000
_cell.length_c   1.000
_cell.angle_alpha   90.00
_cell.angle_beta   90.00
_cell.angle_gamma   90.00
#
_symmetry.space_group_name_H-M   'P 1'
#
loop_
_entity.id
_entity.type
_entity.pdbx_description
1 polymer ?
#
loop_
_entity_poly.entity_id
_entity_poly.type
_entity_poly.pdbx_seq_one_letter_code
_entity_poly.pdbx_strand_id
1 'polypeptide(L)'
;MAKIAVIGGGAAGMLAAGLASQWGHEVHLFEKNNRLGKKILITGKGRCNVTNDGDLDAFLDNIPGNPYFMYSAFYRFDNQALRQRLLDVGLETKVERGNRVFPVTDRSLDVVQALEKYMRQN
;
A
#
# COMPACT_ATOMS: atom_id res chain seq x y z
N MET A 1 17.07 11.78 13.52
CA MET A 1 15.71 11.28 13.83
C MET A 1 14.76 12.46 13.93
N ALA A 2 13.60 12.34 13.36
CA ALA A 2 12.53 13.34 13.44
C ALA A 2 11.31 12.73 14.13
N LYS A 3 10.42 13.60 14.60
CA LYS A 3 9.07 13.21 14.99
C LYS A 3 8.14 13.52 13.83
N ILE A 4 7.42 12.51 13.39
CA ILE A 4 6.56 12.59 12.21
C ILE A 4 5.12 12.26 12.60
N ALA A 5 4.19 13.14 12.26
CA ALA A 5 2.76 12.87 12.40
C ALA A 5 2.22 12.47 11.03
N VAL A 6 1.58 11.30 10.96
CA VAL A 6 0.87 10.84 9.77
C VAL A 6 -0.62 10.96 10.06
N ILE A 7 -1.32 11.71 9.25
CA ILE A 7 -2.74 11.95 9.42
C ILE A 7 -3.51 11.09 8.44
N GLY A 8 -4.25 10.13 8.99
CA GLY A 8 -5.02 9.16 8.22
C GLY A 8 -4.35 7.79 8.16
N GLY A 9 -5.05 6.79 8.61
CA GLY A 9 -4.62 5.39 8.67
C GLY A 9 -5.18 4.53 7.54
N GLY A 10 -5.23 5.08 6.33
CA GLY A 10 -5.55 4.32 5.12
C GLY A 10 -4.30 3.70 4.52
N ALA A 11 -4.41 3.24 3.27
CA ALA A 11 -3.30 2.59 2.56
C ALA A 11 -2.05 3.47 2.52
N ALA A 12 -2.19 4.72 2.09
CA ALA A 12 -1.07 5.64 1.96
C ALA A 12 -0.45 5.97 3.32
N GLY A 13 -1.29 6.22 4.33
CA GLY A 13 -0.82 6.58 5.66
C GLY A 13 -0.08 5.46 6.35
N MET A 14 -0.59 4.23 6.26
CA MET A 14 0.08 3.08 6.85
C MET A 14 1.43 2.81 6.19
N LEU A 15 1.51 2.91 4.86
CA LEU A 15 2.75 2.71 4.13
C LEU A 15 3.78 3.79 4.47
N ALA A 16 3.36 5.05 4.49
CA ALA A 16 4.22 6.17 4.84
C ALA A 16 4.75 6.05 6.27
N ALA A 17 3.87 5.72 7.21
CA ALA A 17 4.25 5.53 8.61
C ALA A 17 5.27 4.39 8.78
N GLY A 18 5.04 3.27 8.11
CA GLY A 18 5.94 2.14 8.15
C GLY A 18 7.32 2.47 7.58
N LEU A 19 7.36 3.13 6.44
CA LEU A 19 8.62 3.50 5.81
C LEU A 19 9.40 4.51 6.65
N ALA A 20 8.74 5.53 7.15
CA ALA A 20 9.39 6.52 8.03
C ALA A 20 9.93 5.88 9.31
N SER A 21 9.18 4.94 9.89
CA SER A 21 9.61 4.19 11.06
C SER A 21 10.85 3.35 10.78
N GLN A 22 10.92 2.69 9.61
CA GLN A 22 12.09 1.93 9.20
C GLN A 22 13.33 2.80 9.04
N TRP A 23 13.16 4.07 8.72
CA TRP A 23 14.27 5.03 8.64
C TRP A 23 14.68 5.61 10.00
N GLY A 24 14.13 5.09 11.08
CA GLY A 24 14.52 5.47 12.44
C GLY A 24 13.81 6.71 12.98
N HIS A 25 12.74 7.15 12.34
CA HIS A 25 11.96 8.28 12.85
C HIS A 25 10.93 7.83 13.89
N GLU A 26 10.59 8.70 14.81
CA GLU A 26 9.47 8.50 15.73
C GLU A 26 8.19 8.90 15.00
N VAL A 27 7.30 7.94 14.79
CA VAL A 27 6.09 8.14 13.98
C VAL A 27 4.84 7.99 14.82
N HIS A 28 3.94 8.96 14.71
CA HIS A 28 2.62 8.93 15.32
C HIS A 28 1.57 8.99 14.22
N LEU A 29 0.75 7.94 14.11
CA LEU A 29 -0.32 7.87 13.13
C LEU A 29 -1.65 8.17 13.82
N PHE A 30 -2.41 9.09 13.24
CA PHE A 30 -3.70 9.53 13.76
C PHE A 30 -4.81 9.14 12.80
N GLU A 31 -5.77 8.35 13.27
CA GLU A 31 -6.91 7.89 12.48
C GLU A 31 -8.22 8.26 13.20
N LYS A 32 -9.11 8.98 12.50
CA LYS A 32 -10.39 9.42 13.08
C LYS A 32 -11.40 8.29 13.31
N ASN A 33 -11.30 7.21 12.55
CA ASN A 33 -12.18 6.07 12.68
C ASN A 33 -11.66 5.09 13.74
N ASN A 34 -12.50 4.14 14.14
CA ASN A 34 -12.15 3.16 15.14
C ASN A 34 -11.25 2.03 14.61
N ARG A 35 -10.89 2.05 13.33
CA ARG A 35 -10.01 1.05 12.73
C ARG A 35 -9.21 1.63 11.59
N LEU A 36 -8.02 1.02 11.34
CA LEU A 36 -7.17 1.35 10.21
C LEU A 36 -7.68 0.67 8.93
N GLY A 37 -7.37 1.27 7.78
CA GLY A 37 -7.63 0.64 6.49
C GLY A 37 -9.09 0.46 6.15
N LYS A 38 -9.97 1.28 6.70
CA LYS A 38 -11.42 1.12 6.51
C LYS A 38 -11.83 1.07 5.05
N LYS A 39 -11.25 1.93 4.21
CA LYS A 39 -11.56 1.95 2.78
C LYS A 39 -11.01 0.73 2.05
N ILE A 40 -9.86 0.24 2.45
CA ILE A 40 -9.26 -0.97 1.86
C ILE A 40 -10.22 -2.15 1.97
N LEU A 41 -10.93 -2.27 3.08
CA LEU A 41 -11.81 -3.41 3.35
C LEU A 41 -12.93 -3.57 2.34
N ILE A 42 -13.37 -2.49 1.70
CA ILE A 42 -14.46 -2.52 0.73
C ILE A 42 -13.96 -2.55 -0.73
N THR A 43 -12.66 -2.46 -0.96
CA THR A 43 -12.12 -2.51 -2.31
C THR A 43 -12.16 -3.91 -2.89
N GLY A 44 -12.21 -3.99 -4.22
CA GLY A 44 -12.19 -5.28 -4.93
C GLY A 44 -13.28 -6.23 -4.48
N LYS A 45 -14.44 -5.71 -4.09
CA LYS A 45 -15.58 -6.50 -3.57
C LYS A 45 -15.17 -7.36 -2.36
N GLY A 46 -14.36 -6.81 -1.47
CA GLY A 46 -13.88 -7.49 -0.27
C GLY A 46 -12.60 -8.29 -0.45
N ARG A 47 -12.08 -8.36 -1.67
CA ARG A 47 -10.82 -9.06 -1.97
C ARG A 47 -9.60 -8.16 -1.93
N CYS A 48 -9.77 -6.87 -2.09
CA CYS A 48 -8.74 -5.84 -2.27
C CYS A 48 -7.91 -6.03 -3.54
N ASN A 49 -8.25 -5.31 -4.60
CA ASN A 49 -7.35 -5.19 -5.76
C ASN A 49 -6.20 -4.26 -5.37
N VAL A 50 -5.10 -4.85 -4.94
CA VAL A 50 -3.98 -4.12 -4.32
C VAL A 50 -3.31 -3.18 -5.32
N THR A 51 -3.00 -3.69 -6.50
CA THR A 51 -2.33 -2.95 -7.56
C THR A 51 -2.53 -3.66 -8.89
N ASN A 52 -1.78 -3.24 -9.89
CA ASN A 52 -1.72 -3.89 -11.20
C ASN A 52 -0.28 -4.35 -11.45
N ASP A 53 -0.12 -5.45 -12.18
CA ASP A 53 1.20 -6.03 -12.47
C ASP A 53 1.85 -5.43 -13.72
N GLY A 54 1.25 -4.42 -14.33
CA GLY A 54 1.81 -3.72 -15.49
C GLY A 54 3.09 -2.98 -15.16
N ASP A 55 3.83 -2.59 -16.20
CA ASP A 55 5.05 -1.81 -16.05
C ASP A 55 4.75 -0.31 -15.87
N LEU A 56 5.81 0.49 -15.74
CA LEU A 56 5.68 1.94 -15.54
C LEU A 56 4.90 2.60 -16.68
N ASP A 57 5.17 2.21 -17.93
CA ASP A 57 4.47 2.80 -19.08
C ASP A 57 2.97 2.50 -19.03
N ALA A 58 2.60 1.28 -18.67
CA ALA A 58 1.20 0.89 -18.51
C ALA A 58 0.52 1.72 -17.40
N PHE A 59 1.21 1.98 -16.29
CA PHE A 59 0.69 2.84 -15.23
C PHE A 59 0.48 4.27 -15.72
N LEU A 60 1.47 4.84 -16.39
CA LEU A 60 1.37 6.21 -16.90
C LEU A 60 0.24 6.36 -17.91
N ASP A 61 0.07 5.37 -18.80
CA ASP A 61 -0.99 5.38 -19.81
C ASP A 61 -2.39 5.35 -19.21
N ASN A 62 -2.54 4.82 -18.01
CA ASN A 62 -3.83 4.66 -17.34
C ASN A 62 -4.12 5.75 -16.30
N ILE A 63 -3.24 6.71 -16.13
CA ILE A 63 -3.46 7.85 -15.21
C ILE A 63 -3.99 9.03 -16.03
N PRO A 64 -5.24 9.47 -15.80
CA PRO A 64 -5.78 10.63 -16.51
C PRO A 64 -5.11 11.93 -16.06
N GLY A 65 -5.14 12.92 -16.91
CA GLY A 65 -4.61 14.27 -16.61
C GLY A 65 -3.12 14.34 -16.79
N ASN A 66 -2.36 14.46 -15.71
CA ASN A 66 -0.91 14.62 -15.73
C ASN A 66 -0.20 13.41 -15.14
N PRO A 67 -0.02 12.32 -15.89
CA PRO A 67 0.62 11.10 -15.35
C PRO A 67 2.08 11.32 -14.94
N TYR A 68 2.80 12.22 -15.61
CA TYR A 68 4.22 12.45 -15.31
C TYR A 68 4.45 13.06 -13.92
N PHE A 69 3.43 13.65 -13.33
CA PHE A 69 3.50 14.09 -11.94
C PHE A 69 3.85 12.92 -11.00
N MET A 70 3.39 11.71 -11.32
CA MET A 70 3.64 10.51 -10.52
C MET A 70 4.91 9.75 -10.89
N TYR A 71 5.62 10.16 -11.93
CA TYR A 71 6.76 9.41 -12.47
C TYR A 71 7.81 9.13 -11.38
N SER A 72 8.24 10.15 -10.66
CA SER A 72 9.29 10.02 -9.65
C SER A 72 8.86 9.09 -8.50
N ALA A 73 7.60 9.19 -8.07
CA ALA A 73 7.07 8.33 -7.01
C ALA A 73 7.04 6.87 -7.46
N PHE A 74 6.54 6.58 -8.66
CA PHE A 74 6.52 5.21 -9.19
C PHE A 74 7.93 4.66 -9.41
N TYR A 75 8.85 5.46 -9.89
CA TYR A 75 10.22 5.02 -10.10
C TYR A 75 10.87 4.56 -8.80
N ARG A 76 10.59 5.26 -7.69
CA ARG A 76 11.19 4.96 -6.38
C ARG A 76 10.47 3.85 -5.62
N PHE A 77 9.17 3.76 -5.79
CA PHE A 77 8.35 2.75 -5.11
C PHE A 77 7.18 2.37 -6.02
N ASP A 78 7.38 1.32 -6.77
CA ASP A 78 6.41 0.85 -7.77
C ASP A 78 5.52 -0.28 -7.22
N ASN A 79 4.70 -0.84 -8.11
CA ASN A 79 3.82 -1.95 -7.80
C ASN A 79 4.58 -3.19 -7.34
N GLN A 80 5.74 -3.47 -7.90
CA GLN A 80 6.53 -4.63 -7.50
C GLN A 80 7.15 -4.43 -6.11
N ALA A 81 7.58 -3.21 -5.80
CA ALA A 81 8.06 -2.86 -4.47
C ALA A 81 6.95 -3.04 -3.42
N LEU A 82 5.72 -2.63 -3.74
CA LEU A 82 4.57 -2.84 -2.85
C LEU A 82 4.32 -4.33 -2.61
N ARG A 83 4.30 -5.13 -3.67
CA ARG A 83 4.11 -6.58 -3.54
C ARG A 83 5.19 -7.22 -2.69
N GLN A 84 6.44 -6.77 -2.84
CA GLN A 84 7.55 -7.27 -2.03
C GLN A 84 7.39 -6.89 -0.55
N ARG A 85 6.96 -5.67 -0.25
CA ARG A 85 6.70 -5.26 1.14
C ARG A 85 5.63 -6.13 1.80
N LEU A 86 4.58 -6.45 1.07
CA LEU A 86 3.53 -7.34 1.58
C LEU A 86 4.08 -8.75 1.80
N LEU A 87 4.87 -9.26 0.86
CA LEU A 87 5.50 -10.58 1.00
C LEU A 87 6.44 -10.64 2.21
N ASP A 88 7.21 -9.59 2.44
CA ASP A 88 8.15 -9.50 3.57
C ASP A 88 7.44 -9.63 4.93
N VAL A 89 6.17 -9.26 5.00
CA VAL A 89 5.35 -9.42 6.22
C VAL A 89 4.42 -10.63 6.15
N GLY A 90 4.62 -11.50 5.17
CA GLY A 90 3.94 -12.80 5.10
C GLY A 90 2.70 -12.84 4.23
N LEU A 91 2.42 -11.81 3.43
CA LEU A 91 1.26 -11.81 2.55
C LEU A 91 1.69 -11.97 1.09
N GLU A 92 1.44 -13.16 0.54
CA GLU A 92 1.59 -13.40 -0.90
C GLU A 92 0.46 -12.77 -1.69
N THR A 93 0.78 -12.32 -2.90
CA THR A 93 -0.19 -11.80 -3.85
C THR A 93 -0.16 -12.62 -5.14
N LYS A 94 -1.28 -12.57 -5.87
CA LYS A 94 -1.45 -13.27 -7.15
C LYS A 94 -1.91 -12.30 -8.21
N VAL A 95 -1.61 -12.63 -9.47
CA VAL A 95 -2.04 -11.86 -10.63
C VAL A 95 -3.22 -12.58 -11.29
N GLU A 96 -4.30 -11.85 -11.53
CA GLU A 96 -5.47 -12.36 -12.23
C GLU A 96 -5.68 -11.60 -13.54
N ARG A 97 -6.74 -11.95 -14.27
CA ARG A 97 -7.07 -11.35 -15.55
C ARG A 97 -6.96 -9.83 -15.52
N GLY A 98 -6.38 -9.26 -16.57
CA GLY A 98 -6.15 -7.82 -16.65
C GLY A 98 -4.99 -7.34 -15.81
N ASN A 99 -4.08 -8.23 -15.43
CA ASN A 99 -2.93 -7.94 -14.57
C ASN A 99 -3.34 -7.40 -13.19
N ARG A 100 -4.54 -7.71 -12.72
CA ARG A 100 -5.01 -7.29 -11.41
C ARG A 100 -4.35 -8.13 -10.33
N VAL A 101 -3.87 -7.47 -9.30
CA VAL A 101 -3.17 -8.11 -8.18
C VAL A 101 -4.07 -8.17 -6.96
N PHE A 102 -4.24 -9.37 -6.42
CA PHE A 102 -5.04 -9.63 -5.20
C PHE A 102 -4.19 -10.40 -4.19
N PRO A 103 -4.53 -10.33 -2.89
CA PRO A 103 -3.93 -11.26 -1.94
C PRO A 103 -4.35 -12.69 -2.30
N VAL A 104 -3.46 -13.67 -2.11
CA VAL A 104 -3.78 -15.07 -2.40
C VAL A 104 -4.96 -15.58 -1.59
N THR A 105 -5.22 -14.98 -0.44
CA THR A 105 -6.33 -15.32 0.46
C THR A 105 -7.67 -14.77 -0.01
N ASP A 106 -7.67 -13.83 -0.96
CA ASP A 106 -8.86 -13.12 -1.44
C ASP A 106 -9.61 -12.33 -0.34
N ARG A 107 -8.92 -11.93 0.73
CA ARG A 107 -9.53 -11.21 1.85
C ARG A 107 -8.85 -9.88 2.08
N SER A 108 -9.62 -8.79 1.92
CA SER A 108 -9.12 -7.43 2.14
C SER A 108 -8.58 -7.21 3.56
N LEU A 109 -9.16 -7.89 4.55
CA LEU A 109 -8.67 -7.81 5.93
C LEU A 109 -7.21 -8.24 6.04
N ASP A 110 -6.79 -9.23 5.28
CA ASP A 110 -5.41 -9.70 5.33
C ASP A 110 -4.45 -8.65 4.78
N VAL A 111 -4.88 -7.84 3.82
CA VAL A 111 -4.09 -6.71 3.32
C VAL A 111 -3.94 -5.64 4.41
N VAL A 112 -5.02 -5.29 5.09
CA VAL A 112 -4.98 -4.33 6.19
C VAL A 112 -4.05 -4.80 7.30
N GLN A 113 -4.17 -6.06 7.68
CA GLN A 113 -3.32 -6.65 8.73
C GLN A 113 -1.85 -6.69 8.32
N ALA A 114 -1.56 -6.97 7.04
CA ALA A 114 -0.19 -6.95 6.52
C ALA A 114 0.40 -5.54 6.58
N LEU A 115 -0.36 -4.52 6.21
CA LEU A 115 0.09 -3.13 6.30
C LEU A 115 0.29 -2.69 7.75
N GLU A 116 -0.57 -3.11 8.66
CA GLU A 116 -0.37 -2.86 10.09
C GLU A 116 0.92 -3.51 10.60
N LYS A 117 1.16 -4.74 10.21
CA LYS A 117 2.38 -5.46 10.57
C LYS A 117 3.62 -4.76 10.02
N TYR A 118 3.56 -4.32 8.77
CA TYR A 118 4.63 -3.55 8.15
C TYR A 118 4.92 -2.27 8.93
N MET A 119 3.87 -1.54 9.30
CA MET A 119 3.99 -0.30 10.04
C MET A 119 4.61 -0.48 11.43
N ARG A 120 4.37 -1.63 12.07
CA ARG A 120 4.79 -1.92 13.44
C ARG A 120 6.08 -2.73 13.54
N GLN A 121 6.80 -2.94 12.44
CA GLN A 121 8.02 -3.77 12.45
C GLN A 121 9.17 -3.18 13.27
N ASN A 122 9.17 -1.89 13.51
CA ASN A 122 10.26 -1.22 14.20
C ASN A 122 9.80 -0.55 15.49
#